data_b8a9f1282e42323a571e97b659add1c6
#
_entry.id   b8a9f1282e42323a571e97b659add1c6
#
_cell.length_a   1.000
_cell.length_b   1.000
_cell.length_c   1.000
_cell.angle_alpha   90.00
_cell.angle_beta   90.00
_cell.angle_gamma   90.00
#
_symmetry.space_group_name_H-M   'P 1'
#
loop_
_entity.id
_entity.type
_entity.pdbx_description
1 polymer ?
#
loop_
_entity_poly.entity_id
_entity_poly.type
_entity_poly.pdbx_seq_one_letter_code
_entity_poly.pdbx_strand_id
1 'polypeptide(L)'
;MMRHSPPTLSKWQRDRTSLFVKICGIRDAVTARVCADAGADAIGVVYASGSCRAVSANEATQIAAGFDRTDLVVGVFRNAPIDDPNLRGHAGALQFHGGETESFIAQNTRSGRLIVKAIGTDLAALTAWDSSASIDALLVDADDPGAGLAHSTAWLERVGALVPTLRKPLILAGGLTPSTVADAIRIVRPAGVDVSSGVESSRGIKDPGLIREFIQAARSAHAQHQRA
;
A
#
# COMPACT_ATOMS: atom_id res chain seq x y z
N MET A 1 -6.36 -29.98 -2.82
CA MET A 1 -6.28 -28.50 -2.88
C MET A 1 -5.17 -28.08 -1.93
N MET A 2 -3.97 -27.86 -2.43
CA MET A 2 -2.83 -27.39 -1.62
C MET A 2 -3.08 -25.94 -1.24
N ARG A 3 -3.33 -25.67 0.03
CA ARG A 3 -3.34 -24.31 0.56
C ARG A 3 -1.90 -23.81 0.50
N HIS A 4 -1.60 -22.91 -0.44
CA HIS A 4 -0.35 -22.19 -0.41
C HIS A 4 -0.35 -21.34 0.86
N SER A 5 0.57 -21.61 1.77
CA SER A 5 0.82 -20.73 2.91
C SER A 5 1.13 -19.34 2.37
N PRO A 6 0.46 -18.28 2.84
CA PRO A 6 0.71 -16.93 2.37
C PRO A 6 2.17 -16.56 2.61
N PRO A 7 2.80 -15.80 1.72
CA PRO A 7 4.16 -15.36 1.94
C PRO A 7 4.22 -14.53 3.22
N THR A 8 5.09 -14.91 4.14
CA THR A 8 5.47 -14.06 5.27
C THR A 8 6.13 -12.80 4.73
N LEU A 9 6.10 -11.70 5.49
CA LEU A 9 6.80 -10.44 5.19
C LEU A 9 8.20 -10.63 4.62
N SER A 10 8.96 -11.57 5.19
CA SER A 10 10.30 -11.94 4.74
C SER A 10 10.35 -12.59 3.35
N LYS A 11 9.24 -13.14 2.89
CA LYS A 11 9.14 -13.74 1.55
C LYS A 11 8.86 -12.68 0.49
N TRP A 12 7.98 -11.72 0.78
CA TRP A 12 7.73 -10.59 -0.14
C TRP A 12 8.97 -9.69 -0.32
N GLN A 13 9.72 -9.44 0.75
CA GLN A 13 10.97 -8.68 0.68
C GLN A 13 12.05 -9.38 -0.15
N ARG A 14 12.06 -10.72 -0.23
CA ARG A 14 13.06 -11.53 -0.93
C ARG A 14 12.62 -12.07 -2.28
N ASP A 15 11.32 -12.30 -2.45
CA ASP A 15 10.77 -12.96 -3.63
C ASP A 15 9.99 -11.93 -4.48
N ARG A 16 10.70 -11.29 -5.41
CA ARG A 16 10.11 -10.36 -6.39
C ARG A 16 9.33 -11.08 -7.50
N THR A 17 9.07 -12.37 -7.40
CA THR A 17 8.33 -13.15 -8.40
C THR A 17 6.83 -12.90 -8.37
N SER A 18 6.30 -12.32 -7.28
CA SER A 18 4.88 -11.96 -7.16
C SER A 18 4.72 -10.46 -6.89
N LEU A 19 3.81 -9.82 -7.62
CA LEU A 19 3.43 -8.44 -7.38
C LEU A 19 2.63 -8.34 -6.07
N PHE A 20 2.99 -7.42 -5.18
CA PHE A 20 2.19 -7.10 -3.99
C PHE A 20 1.03 -6.17 -4.35
N VAL A 21 -0.20 -6.50 -3.96
CA VAL A 21 -1.39 -5.69 -4.25
C VAL A 21 -2.10 -5.30 -2.96
N LYS A 22 -2.18 -4.00 -2.68
CA LYS A 22 -2.84 -3.42 -1.52
C LYS A 22 -4.08 -2.64 -1.94
N ILE A 23 -5.16 -2.77 -1.18
CA ILE A 23 -6.38 -1.96 -1.31
C ILE A 23 -6.50 -1.09 -0.06
N CYS A 24 -6.38 0.22 -0.22
CA CYS A 24 -6.30 1.18 0.87
C CYS A 24 -7.64 1.88 1.16
N GLY A 25 -7.88 2.23 2.43
CA GLY A 25 -9.07 2.96 2.85
C GLY A 25 -10.31 2.08 2.99
N ILE A 26 -10.14 0.88 3.52
CA ILE A 26 -11.22 -0.05 3.85
C ILE A 26 -11.91 0.42 5.13
N ARG A 27 -13.25 0.41 5.15
CA ARG A 27 -14.05 0.96 6.24
C ARG A 27 -15.00 -0.06 6.91
N ASP A 28 -15.11 -1.25 6.37
CA ASP A 28 -15.99 -2.30 6.88
C ASP A 28 -15.45 -3.71 6.60
N ALA A 29 -15.91 -4.68 7.38
CA ALA A 29 -15.48 -6.07 7.30
C ALA A 29 -15.96 -6.78 6.01
N VAL A 30 -17.07 -6.36 5.43
CA VAL A 30 -17.61 -6.95 4.18
C VAL A 30 -16.68 -6.60 3.03
N THR A 31 -16.29 -5.34 2.92
CA THR A 31 -15.31 -4.90 1.91
C THR A 31 -13.94 -5.54 2.14
N ALA A 32 -13.50 -5.71 3.40
CA ALA A 32 -12.28 -6.43 3.72
C ALA A 32 -12.32 -7.89 3.21
N ARG A 33 -13.45 -8.57 3.39
CA ARG A 33 -13.66 -9.93 2.86
C ARG A 33 -13.62 -9.95 1.34
N VAL A 34 -14.25 -8.98 0.65
CA VAL A 34 -14.16 -8.86 -0.81
C VAL A 34 -12.71 -8.73 -1.27
N CYS A 35 -11.89 -7.94 -0.57
CA CYS A 35 -10.46 -7.82 -0.89
C CYS A 35 -9.71 -9.15 -0.72
N ALA A 36 -9.98 -9.87 0.38
CA ALA A 36 -9.38 -11.18 0.64
C ALA A 36 -9.75 -12.20 -0.45
N ASP A 37 -11.04 -12.31 -0.76
CA ASP A 37 -11.56 -13.25 -1.76
C ASP A 37 -11.07 -12.92 -3.18
N ALA A 38 -10.84 -11.64 -3.48
CA ALA A 38 -10.27 -11.18 -4.75
C ALA A 38 -8.75 -11.41 -4.85
N GLY A 39 -8.08 -11.74 -3.74
CA GLY A 39 -6.65 -12.02 -3.72
C GLY A 39 -5.77 -10.79 -3.48
N ALA A 40 -6.25 -9.78 -2.76
CA ALA A 40 -5.41 -8.71 -2.22
C ALA A 40 -4.40 -9.28 -1.22
N ASP A 41 -3.16 -8.79 -1.25
CA ASP A 41 -2.13 -9.18 -0.27
C ASP A 41 -2.29 -8.42 1.04
N ALA A 42 -2.75 -7.17 0.96
CA ALA A 42 -2.95 -6.30 2.11
C ALA A 42 -4.17 -5.39 1.94
N ILE A 43 -4.68 -4.90 3.06
CA ILE A 43 -5.67 -3.82 3.11
C ILE A 43 -5.15 -2.67 3.98
N GLY A 44 -5.60 -1.45 3.68
CA GLY A 44 -5.27 -0.27 4.48
C GLY A 44 -6.47 0.23 5.28
N VAL A 45 -6.28 0.51 6.58
CA VAL A 45 -7.22 1.21 7.46
C VAL A 45 -6.63 2.57 7.81
N VAL A 46 -7.38 3.65 7.66
CA VAL A 46 -6.87 5.02 7.77
C VAL A 46 -7.20 5.59 9.13
N TYR A 47 -6.17 5.98 9.89
CA TYR A 47 -6.32 6.66 11.18
C TYR A 47 -6.13 8.18 11.09
N ALA A 48 -5.78 8.70 9.90
CA ALA A 48 -5.57 10.12 9.69
C ALA A 48 -6.89 10.90 9.86
N SER A 49 -6.93 11.80 10.84
CA SER A 49 -8.08 12.68 11.09
C SER A 49 -8.37 13.54 9.85
N GLY A 50 -9.66 13.80 9.58
CA GLY A 50 -10.11 14.57 8.42
C GLY A 50 -10.19 13.78 7.11
N SER A 51 -9.74 12.53 7.07
CA SER A 51 -9.96 11.65 5.92
C SER A 51 -11.40 11.14 5.88
N CYS A 52 -12.03 11.18 4.70
CA CYS A 52 -13.35 10.53 4.51
C CYS A 52 -13.29 9.00 4.65
N ARG A 53 -12.09 8.44 4.74
CA ARG A 53 -11.81 7.00 4.90
C ARG A 53 -11.35 6.66 6.33
N ALA A 54 -11.36 7.65 7.24
CA ALA A 54 -10.92 7.43 8.61
C ALA A 54 -11.83 6.44 9.33
N VAL A 55 -11.22 5.60 10.15
CA VAL A 55 -11.88 4.62 11.02
C VAL A 55 -11.35 4.73 12.45
N SER A 56 -12.17 4.33 13.41
CA SER A 56 -11.78 4.16 14.80
C SER A 56 -11.00 2.85 15.01
N ALA A 57 -10.33 2.70 16.15
CA ALA A 57 -9.66 1.44 16.52
C ALA A 57 -10.63 0.24 16.56
N ASN A 58 -11.86 0.48 16.98
CA ASN A 58 -12.89 -0.55 17.08
C ASN A 58 -13.32 -1.04 15.68
N GLU A 59 -13.57 -0.10 14.76
CA GLU A 59 -13.87 -0.42 13.34
C GLU A 59 -12.69 -1.14 12.68
N ALA A 60 -11.45 -0.69 12.92
CA ALA A 60 -10.26 -1.36 12.39
C ALA A 60 -10.12 -2.81 12.87
N THR A 61 -10.50 -3.09 14.12
CA THR A 61 -10.53 -4.46 14.65
C THR A 61 -11.59 -5.32 13.95
N GLN A 62 -12.77 -4.77 13.68
CA GLN A 62 -13.83 -5.45 12.94
C GLN A 62 -13.43 -5.69 11.47
N ILE A 63 -12.78 -4.73 10.84
CA ILE A 63 -12.22 -4.83 9.48
C ILE A 63 -11.18 -5.94 9.42
N ALA A 64 -10.27 -5.99 10.40
CA ALA A 64 -9.23 -7.02 10.47
C ALA A 64 -9.82 -8.45 10.58
N ALA A 65 -10.96 -8.62 11.25
CA ALA A 65 -11.66 -9.90 11.31
C ALA A 65 -12.22 -10.36 9.95
N GLY A 66 -12.44 -9.44 9.02
CA GLY A 66 -12.84 -9.73 7.63
C GLY A 66 -11.67 -10.08 6.70
N PHE A 67 -10.42 -9.92 7.15
CA PHE A 67 -9.22 -10.16 6.34
C PHE A 67 -8.32 -11.20 7.00
N ASP A 68 -8.11 -12.34 6.33
CA ASP A 68 -7.46 -13.52 6.91
C ASP A 68 -5.98 -13.31 7.30
N ARG A 69 -5.37 -12.21 6.83
CA ARG A 69 -3.97 -11.84 7.06
C ARG A 69 -3.88 -10.58 7.93
N THR A 70 -4.15 -10.73 9.20
CA THR A 70 -4.19 -9.59 10.15
C THR A 70 -2.86 -8.85 10.27
N ASP A 71 -1.73 -9.50 10.02
CA ASP A 71 -0.38 -8.91 9.93
C ASP A 71 -0.24 -7.93 8.76
N LEU A 72 -1.06 -8.06 7.71
CA LEU A 72 -1.13 -7.20 6.52
C LEU A 72 -2.38 -6.31 6.47
N VAL A 73 -3.06 -6.13 7.58
CA VAL A 73 -3.92 -4.98 7.80
C VAL A 73 -3.03 -3.79 8.13
N VAL A 74 -2.88 -2.87 7.20
CA VAL A 74 -1.94 -1.74 7.28
C VAL A 74 -2.63 -0.54 7.91
N GLY A 75 -2.20 -0.13 9.10
CA GLY A 75 -2.61 1.13 9.71
C GLY A 75 -1.94 2.31 9.01
N VAL A 76 -2.72 3.19 8.41
CA VAL A 76 -2.24 4.38 7.69
C VAL A 76 -2.33 5.60 8.57
N PHE A 77 -1.19 6.21 8.85
CA PHE A 77 -1.02 7.39 9.70
C PHE A 77 -0.49 8.58 8.89
N ARG A 78 -0.93 9.78 9.24
CA ARG A 78 -0.45 11.03 8.64
C ARG A 78 -0.24 12.06 9.74
N ASN A 79 1.02 12.35 10.06
CA ASN A 79 1.40 13.30 11.12
C ASN A 79 0.73 12.98 12.47
N ALA A 80 0.66 11.70 12.82
CA ALA A 80 0.11 11.27 14.09
C ALA A 80 1.00 11.77 15.25
N PRO A 81 0.43 12.14 16.40
CA PRO A 81 1.23 12.43 17.60
C PRO A 81 1.97 11.18 18.08
N ILE A 82 3.10 11.37 18.76
CA ILE A 82 3.97 10.28 19.24
C ILE A 82 3.27 9.33 20.22
N ASP A 83 2.25 9.81 20.90
CA ASP A 83 1.44 9.08 21.87
C ASP A 83 0.09 8.61 21.33
N ASP A 84 -0.13 8.68 20.01
CA ASP A 84 -1.37 8.24 19.39
C ASP A 84 -1.71 6.79 19.80
N PRO A 85 -2.86 6.55 20.43
CA PRO A 85 -3.23 5.23 20.91
C PRO A 85 -3.45 4.23 19.78
N ASN A 86 -3.88 4.69 18.59
CA ASN A 86 -4.05 3.82 17.43
C ASN A 86 -2.68 3.35 16.89
N LEU A 87 -1.69 4.25 16.87
CA LEU A 87 -0.33 3.91 16.44
C LEU A 87 0.29 2.85 17.35
N ARG A 88 0.09 2.97 18.66
CA ARG A 88 0.58 1.99 19.65
C ARG A 88 -0.22 0.69 19.65
N GLY A 89 -1.54 0.78 19.49
CA GLY A 89 -2.48 -0.34 19.60
C GLY A 89 -2.66 -1.15 18.32
N HIS A 90 -2.35 -0.59 17.15
CA HIS A 90 -2.50 -1.30 15.89
C HIS A 90 -1.61 -2.55 15.85
N ALA A 91 -2.17 -3.71 15.49
CA ALA A 91 -1.45 -4.98 15.54
C ALA A 91 -0.67 -5.30 14.25
N GLY A 92 -1.16 -4.84 13.10
CA GLY A 92 -0.61 -5.13 11.78
C GLY A 92 0.53 -4.20 11.35
N ALA A 93 0.77 -4.14 10.06
CA ALA A 93 1.74 -3.26 9.41
C ALA A 93 1.42 -1.77 9.62
N LEU A 94 2.41 -0.91 9.48
CA LEU A 94 2.25 0.53 9.59
C LEU A 94 2.67 1.23 8.30
N GLN A 95 1.90 2.23 7.88
CA GLN A 95 2.24 3.13 6.79
C GLN A 95 2.24 4.57 7.29
N PHE A 96 3.38 5.25 7.17
CA PHE A 96 3.54 6.65 7.49
C PHE A 96 3.41 7.49 6.22
N HIS A 97 2.36 8.30 6.16
CA HIS A 97 1.93 9.03 4.95
C HIS A 97 1.96 10.55 5.12
N GLY A 98 2.75 11.03 6.05
CA GLY A 98 2.93 12.46 6.33
C GLY A 98 4.40 12.85 6.36
N GLY A 99 4.71 13.91 7.09
CA GLY A 99 6.07 14.41 7.31
C GLY A 99 6.82 13.74 8.46
N GLU A 100 6.44 12.52 8.85
CA GLU A 100 7.09 11.81 9.95
C GLU A 100 8.59 11.62 9.67
N THR A 101 9.41 11.99 10.65
CA THR A 101 10.87 11.87 10.58
C THR A 101 11.32 10.42 10.81
N GLU A 102 12.54 10.08 10.42
CA GLU A 102 13.11 8.76 10.67
C GLU A 102 13.16 8.43 12.17
N SER A 103 13.52 9.41 13.02
CA SER A 103 13.54 9.22 14.48
C SER A 103 12.15 8.94 15.05
N PHE A 104 11.11 9.60 14.53
CA PHE A 104 9.72 9.32 14.91
C PHE A 104 9.34 7.88 14.55
N ILE A 105 9.64 7.45 13.34
CA ILE A 105 9.33 6.10 12.87
C ILE A 105 10.08 5.07 13.73
N ALA A 106 11.39 5.24 13.93
CA ALA A 106 12.20 4.34 14.75
C ALA A 106 11.68 4.16 16.17
N GLN A 107 11.16 5.23 16.80
CA GLN A 107 10.59 5.18 18.15
C GLN A 107 9.23 4.46 18.22
N ASN A 108 8.49 4.41 17.11
CA ASN A 108 7.16 3.83 17.05
C ASN A 108 7.12 2.44 16.40
N THR A 109 8.26 1.94 15.98
CA THR A 109 8.34 0.63 15.34
C THR A 109 8.70 -0.46 16.36
N ARG A 110 8.00 -1.58 16.26
CA ARG A 110 8.31 -2.81 17.00
C ARG A 110 8.90 -3.82 16.02
N SER A 111 9.85 -4.60 16.48
CA SER A 111 10.45 -5.70 15.73
C SER A 111 9.39 -6.63 15.12
N GLY A 112 9.53 -6.98 13.86
CA GLY A 112 8.67 -7.93 13.15
C GLY A 112 7.44 -7.34 12.45
N ARG A 113 7.24 -6.01 12.46
CA ARG A 113 6.20 -5.33 11.66
C ARG A 113 6.76 -4.86 10.33
N LEU A 114 5.91 -4.87 9.30
CA LEU A 114 6.19 -4.17 8.06
C LEU A 114 5.98 -2.66 8.25
N ILE A 115 6.98 -1.88 7.92
CA ILE A 115 6.94 -0.43 7.98
C ILE A 115 7.09 0.13 6.58
N VAL A 116 6.07 0.84 6.13
CA VAL A 116 6.02 1.50 4.82
C VAL A 116 6.11 3.02 5.01
N LYS A 117 7.03 3.67 4.30
CA LYS A 117 7.05 5.13 4.21
C LYS A 117 6.45 5.57 2.88
N ALA A 118 5.37 6.33 2.94
CA ALA A 118 4.81 6.98 1.77
C ALA A 118 5.55 8.30 1.51
N ILE A 119 5.82 8.55 0.25
CA ILE A 119 6.58 9.67 -0.28
C ILE A 119 5.76 10.22 -1.45
N GLY A 120 5.72 11.54 -1.60
CA GLY A 120 5.14 12.18 -2.77
C GLY A 120 6.00 11.98 -4.02
N THR A 121 5.91 12.88 -4.97
CA THR A 121 6.62 12.79 -6.25
C THR A 121 8.08 13.23 -6.19
N ASP A 122 8.60 13.57 -5.01
CA ASP A 122 10.00 13.97 -4.81
C ASP A 122 10.93 12.75 -4.85
N LEU A 123 11.66 12.60 -5.97
CA LEU A 123 12.60 11.50 -6.16
C LEU A 123 13.85 11.61 -5.28
N ALA A 124 14.21 12.81 -4.80
CA ALA A 124 15.31 12.98 -3.85
C ALA A 124 14.94 12.42 -2.47
N ALA A 125 13.72 12.68 -2.01
CA ALA A 125 13.18 12.09 -0.78
C ALA A 125 13.11 10.55 -0.88
N LEU A 126 12.72 10.01 -2.03
CA LEU A 126 12.69 8.57 -2.28
C LEU A 126 14.09 7.94 -2.09
N THR A 127 15.12 8.55 -2.67
CA THR A 127 16.50 8.06 -2.56
C THR A 127 17.02 8.17 -1.11
N ALA A 128 16.67 9.25 -0.40
CA ALA A 128 17.05 9.43 1.00
C ALA A 128 16.45 8.33 1.90
N TRP A 129 15.16 8.04 1.75
CA TRP A 129 14.48 7.01 2.52
C TRP A 129 14.88 5.57 2.17
N ASP A 130 15.40 5.33 0.96
CA ASP A 130 15.88 4.00 0.57
C ASP A 130 17.01 3.49 1.46
N SER A 131 17.82 4.38 2.01
CA SER A 131 18.92 4.03 2.93
C SER A 131 18.50 3.88 4.39
N SER A 132 17.29 4.30 4.78
CA SER A 132 16.81 4.26 6.17
C SER A 132 16.67 2.82 6.68
N ALA A 133 17.17 2.55 7.89
CA ALA A 133 16.98 1.28 8.59
C ALA A 133 15.60 1.17 9.28
N SER A 134 14.86 2.28 9.36
CA SER A 134 13.59 2.36 10.12
C SER A 134 12.36 1.94 9.31
N ILE A 135 12.53 1.65 8.02
CA ILE A 135 11.44 1.24 7.12
C ILE A 135 11.83 0.03 6.29
N ASP A 136 10.84 -0.72 5.87
CA ASP A 136 11.02 -1.94 5.06
C ASP A 136 10.69 -1.72 3.59
N ALA A 137 9.78 -0.78 3.26
CA ALA A 137 9.33 -0.52 1.91
C ALA A 137 9.03 0.96 1.70
N LEU A 138 9.14 1.38 0.44
CA LEU A 138 8.78 2.69 -0.05
C LEU A 138 7.43 2.62 -0.75
N LEU A 139 6.57 3.61 -0.52
CA LEU A 139 5.36 3.82 -1.30
C LEU A 139 5.44 5.21 -1.95
N VAL A 140 5.23 5.27 -3.26
CA VAL A 140 5.22 6.55 -3.97
C VAL A 140 3.78 6.87 -4.38
N ASP A 141 3.31 8.04 -3.97
CA ASP A 141 1.95 8.53 -4.23
C ASP A 141 2.00 9.88 -4.98
N ALA A 142 0.89 10.27 -5.61
CA ALA A 142 0.75 11.61 -6.20
C ALA A 142 0.86 12.71 -5.12
N ASP A 143 1.25 13.91 -5.52
CA ASP A 143 1.47 15.05 -4.60
C ASP A 143 0.24 15.45 -3.79
N ASP A 144 -0.96 15.11 -4.26
CA ASP A 144 -2.22 15.31 -3.54
C ASP A 144 -2.83 13.95 -3.16
N PRO A 145 -2.44 13.40 -1.99
CA PRO A 145 -2.93 12.10 -1.54
C PRO A 145 -4.45 12.07 -1.40
N GLY A 146 -5.08 11.20 -2.18
CA GLY A 146 -6.52 11.04 -2.19
C GLY A 146 -7.29 11.92 -3.17
N ALA A 147 -6.63 12.78 -3.94
CA ALA A 147 -7.25 13.51 -5.06
C ALA A 147 -7.53 12.63 -6.29
N GLY A 148 -6.94 11.45 -6.35
CA GLY A 148 -7.14 10.50 -7.47
C GLY A 148 -6.44 10.93 -8.76
N LEU A 149 -5.45 11.82 -8.68
CA LEU A 149 -4.66 12.24 -9.84
C LEU A 149 -3.65 11.17 -10.20
N ALA A 150 -3.66 10.75 -11.47
CA ALA A 150 -2.67 9.80 -12.00
C ALA A 150 -1.35 10.50 -12.26
N HIS A 151 -0.25 9.79 -12.04
CA HIS A 151 1.07 10.25 -12.44
C HIS A 151 1.19 10.39 -13.97
N SER A 152 1.93 11.40 -14.44
CA SER A 152 2.24 11.50 -15.87
C SER A 152 3.16 10.37 -16.32
N THR A 153 3.08 9.96 -17.59
CA THR A 153 3.96 8.94 -18.18
C THR A 153 5.43 9.28 -17.98
N ALA A 154 5.81 10.52 -18.19
CA ALA A 154 7.21 10.98 -17.99
C ALA A 154 7.67 10.82 -16.52
N TRP A 155 6.79 11.01 -15.55
CA TRP A 155 7.11 10.78 -14.14
C TRP A 155 7.23 9.27 -13.85
N LEU A 156 6.33 8.44 -14.37
CA LEU A 156 6.40 6.97 -14.24
C LEU A 156 7.72 6.42 -14.84
N GLU A 157 8.17 6.92 -15.99
CA GLU A 157 9.43 6.55 -16.60
C GLU A 157 10.64 6.91 -15.71
N ARG A 158 10.64 8.09 -15.11
CA ARG A 158 11.68 8.51 -14.16
C ARG A 158 11.72 7.61 -12.92
N VAL A 159 10.58 7.27 -12.35
CA VAL A 159 10.51 6.32 -11.23
C VAL A 159 10.98 4.94 -11.67
N GLY A 160 10.53 4.46 -12.82
CA GLY A 160 10.93 3.16 -13.39
C GLY A 160 12.45 3.03 -13.58
N ALA A 161 13.11 4.12 -13.98
CA ALA A 161 14.57 4.16 -14.10
C ALA A 161 15.29 4.02 -12.73
N LEU A 162 14.65 4.47 -11.64
CA LEU A 162 15.22 4.36 -10.28
C LEU A 162 15.00 2.98 -9.64
N VAL A 163 13.90 2.29 -9.94
CA VAL A 163 13.53 1.02 -9.29
C VAL A 163 14.68 0.00 -9.24
N PRO A 164 15.47 -0.22 -10.31
CA PRO A 164 16.59 -1.18 -10.27
C PRO A 164 17.72 -0.80 -9.31
N THR A 165 17.83 0.47 -8.93
CA THR A 165 18.87 0.99 -8.04
C THR A 165 18.46 1.00 -6.57
N LEU A 166 17.17 0.83 -6.28
CA LEU A 166 16.64 0.84 -4.92
C LEU A 166 16.95 -0.47 -4.19
N ARG A 167 17.33 -0.33 -2.92
CA ARG A 167 17.54 -1.45 -1.98
C ARG A 167 16.21 -1.99 -1.47
N LYS A 168 15.24 -1.07 -1.29
CA LYS A 168 13.90 -1.39 -0.74
C LYS A 168 12.89 -1.63 -1.85
N PRO A 169 11.92 -2.51 -1.63
CA PRO A 169 10.80 -2.67 -2.55
C PRO A 169 9.99 -1.37 -2.64
N LEU A 170 9.62 -1.01 -3.88
CA LEU A 170 8.78 0.14 -4.18
C LEU A 170 7.34 -0.32 -4.42
N ILE A 171 6.40 0.31 -3.74
CA ILE A 171 4.96 0.22 -3.99
C ILE A 171 4.53 1.48 -4.75
N LEU A 172 3.93 1.32 -5.91
CA LEU A 172 3.38 2.43 -6.69
C LEU A 172 1.93 2.68 -6.29
N ALA A 173 1.63 3.93 -5.96
CA ALA A 173 0.30 4.44 -5.62
C ALA A 173 -0.02 5.71 -6.40
N GLY A 174 -1.13 6.38 -6.09
CA GLY A 174 -1.52 7.66 -6.67
C GLY A 174 -2.31 7.54 -7.97
N GLY A 175 -3.63 7.68 -7.89
CA GLY A 175 -4.52 7.74 -9.05
C GLY A 175 -4.60 6.48 -9.91
N LEU A 176 -4.08 5.34 -9.43
CA LEU A 176 -4.22 4.06 -10.15
C LEU A 176 -5.69 3.63 -10.20
N THR A 177 -6.08 3.06 -11.33
CA THR A 177 -7.42 2.50 -11.59
C THR A 177 -7.28 1.13 -12.28
N PRO A 178 -8.35 0.34 -12.38
CA PRO A 178 -8.32 -0.91 -13.18
C PRO A 178 -7.82 -0.70 -14.61
N SER A 179 -8.14 0.45 -15.22
CA SER A 179 -7.76 0.77 -16.61
C SER A 179 -6.32 1.26 -16.78
N THR A 180 -5.68 1.80 -15.72
CA THR A 180 -4.34 2.41 -15.82
C THR A 180 -3.24 1.57 -15.18
N VAL A 181 -3.57 0.67 -14.26
CA VAL A 181 -2.59 -0.07 -13.46
C VAL A 181 -1.68 -0.97 -14.31
N ALA A 182 -2.20 -1.53 -15.40
CA ALA A 182 -1.39 -2.39 -16.28
C ALA A 182 -0.26 -1.62 -16.95
N ASP A 183 -0.53 -0.42 -17.45
CA ASP A 183 0.48 0.44 -18.07
C ASP A 183 1.50 0.94 -17.06
N ALA A 184 1.02 1.35 -15.88
CA ALA A 184 1.88 1.79 -14.79
C ALA A 184 2.86 0.67 -14.35
N ILE A 185 2.39 -0.58 -14.24
CA ILE A 185 3.25 -1.73 -13.91
C ILE A 185 4.29 -1.99 -15.01
N ARG A 186 3.91 -1.90 -16.29
CA ARG A 186 4.85 -2.10 -17.41
C ARG A 186 5.96 -1.06 -17.44
N ILE A 187 5.63 0.19 -17.14
CA ILE A 187 6.60 1.30 -17.15
C ILE A 187 7.51 1.25 -15.91
N VAL A 188 6.91 1.16 -14.72
CA VAL A 188 7.65 1.32 -13.45
C VAL A 188 8.30 0.02 -12.99
N ARG A 189 7.68 -1.13 -13.25
CA ARG A 189 8.09 -2.44 -12.73
C ARG A 189 8.22 -2.45 -11.20
N PRO A 190 7.20 -1.98 -10.48
CA PRO A 190 7.25 -1.88 -9.03
C PRO A 190 7.18 -3.26 -8.37
N ALA A 191 7.61 -3.36 -7.12
CA ALA A 191 7.42 -4.55 -6.30
C ALA A 191 5.95 -4.73 -5.88
N GLY A 192 5.17 -3.67 -5.87
CA GLY A 192 3.75 -3.69 -5.52
C GLY A 192 3.00 -2.48 -6.05
N VAL A 193 1.67 -2.57 -5.94
CA VAL A 193 0.75 -1.47 -6.25
C VAL A 193 -0.23 -1.26 -5.10
N ASP A 194 -0.62 -0.01 -4.87
CA ASP A 194 -1.62 0.39 -3.88
C ASP A 194 -2.69 1.26 -4.54
N VAL A 195 -3.95 0.97 -4.24
CA VAL A 195 -5.07 1.74 -4.77
C VAL A 195 -6.04 2.13 -3.67
N SER A 196 -6.56 3.34 -3.73
CA SER A 196 -7.62 3.80 -2.85
C SER A 196 -8.82 4.31 -3.65
N SER A 197 -8.80 5.55 -4.14
CA SER A 197 -9.94 6.18 -4.84
C SER A 197 -10.28 5.48 -6.16
N GLY A 198 -9.31 4.91 -6.86
CA GLY A 198 -9.53 4.26 -8.16
C GLY A 198 -10.40 2.99 -8.15
N VAL A 199 -10.77 2.51 -6.97
CA VAL A 199 -11.72 1.40 -6.77
C VAL A 199 -12.92 1.81 -5.91
N GLU A 200 -13.30 3.10 -5.99
CA GLU A 200 -14.46 3.67 -5.30
C GLU A 200 -15.59 3.99 -6.28
N SER A 201 -16.83 3.67 -5.92
CA SER A 201 -18.03 4.10 -6.63
C SER A 201 -18.37 5.57 -6.33
N SER A 202 -18.04 6.01 -5.12
CA SER A 202 -18.08 7.40 -4.68
C SER A 202 -17.04 7.60 -3.56
N ARG A 203 -16.70 8.84 -3.26
CA ARG A 203 -15.63 9.17 -2.33
C ARG A 203 -15.78 8.46 -0.97
N GLY A 204 -14.84 7.56 -0.67
CA GLY A 204 -14.81 6.76 0.56
C GLY A 204 -15.68 5.49 0.55
N ILE A 205 -16.34 5.17 -0.57
CA ILE A 205 -17.17 3.96 -0.74
C ILE A 205 -16.53 3.06 -1.81
N LYS A 206 -16.03 1.92 -1.39
CA LYS A 206 -15.40 0.95 -2.31
C LYS A 206 -16.43 0.21 -3.15
N ASP A 207 -16.07 -0.06 -4.40
CA ASP A 207 -16.85 -0.88 -5.32
C ASP A 207 -16.23 -2.28 -5.42
N PRO A 208 -16.98 -3.35 -5.09
CA PRO A 208 -16.49 -4.72 -5.17
C PRO A 208 -16.09 -5.17 -6.57
N GLY A 209 -16.73 -4.64 -7.61
CA GLY A 209 -16.40 -4.92 -9.01
C GLY A 209 -15.05 -4.30 -9.37
N LEU A 210 -14.87 -3.01 -9.10
CA LEU A 210 -13.61 -2.30 -9.35
C LEU A 210 -12.43 -2.89 -8.56
N ILE A 211 -12.65 -3.37 -7.32
CA ILE A 211 -11.61 -4.06 -6.54
C ILE A 211 -11.13 -5.31 -7.30
N ARG A 212 -12.05 -6.17 -7.74
CA ARG A 212 -11.70 -7.40 -8.48
C ARG A 212 -11.02 -7.09 -9.81
N GLU A 213 -11.53 -6.12 -10.56
CA GLU A 213 -10.95 -5.69 -11.84
C GLU A 213 -9.54 -5.16 -11.66
N PHE A 214 -9.30 -4.33 -10.63
CA PHE A 214 -7.97 -3.80 -10.34
C PHE A 214 -6.96 -4.91 -10.04
N ILE A 215 -7.31 -5.83 -9.13
CA ILE A 215 -6.44 -6.93 -8.74
C ILE A 215 -6.14 -7.83 -9.94
N GLN A 216 -7.15 -8.15 -10.74
CA GLN A 216 -6.99 -8.97 -11.95
C GLN A 216 -6.08 -8.28 -12.98
N ALA A 217 -6.29 -7.00 -13.26
CA ALA A 217 -5.47 -6.22 -14.20
C ALA A 217 -4.01 -6.16 -13.74
N ALA A 218 -3.78 -5.88 -12.44
CA ALA A 218 -2.44 -5.82 -11.87
C ALA A 218 -1.71 -7.16 -11.95
N ARG A 219 -2.35 -8.26 -11.55
CA ARG A 219 -1.77 -9.61 -11.61
C ARG A 219 -1.46 -10.04 -13.04
N SER A 220 -2.38 -9.76 -13.99
CA SER A 220 -2.20 -10.11 -15.40
C SER A 220 -1.04 -9.36 -16.04
N ALA A 221 -0.91 -8.05 -15.78
CA ALA A 221 0.21 -7.24 -16.28
C ALA A 221 1.56 -7.73 -15.76
N HIS A 222 1.64 -8.07 -14.47
CA HIS A 222 2.86 -8.59 -13.87
C HIS A 222 3.25 -9.94 -14.45
N ALA A 223 2.29 -10.88 -14.63
CA ALA A 223 2.55 -12.19 -15.20
C ALA A 223 3.03 -12.13 -16.66
N GLN A 224 2.53 -11.18 -17.44
CA GLN A 224 3.00 -10.95 -18.83
C GLN A 224 4.45 -10.45 -18.85
N HIS A 225 4.81 -9.58 -17.92
CA HIS A 225 6.18 -9.06 -17.83
C HIS A 225 7.21 -10.11 -17.42
N GLN A 226 6.85 -11.10 -16.61
CA GLN A 226 7.72 -12.21 -16.20
C GLN A 226 8.06 -13.18 -17.36
N ARG A 227 7.28 -13.14 -18.44
CA ARG A 227 7.43 -14.03 -19.62
C ARG A 227 8.17 -13.37 -20.78
N ALA A 228 8.38 -12.06 -20.73
CA ALA A 228 9.06 -11.27 -21.76
C ALA A 228 10.53 -11.05 -21.43
#